data_0ea8908fce7e760b18cc1d2ccfab3b58
#
_entry.id   0ea8908fce7e760b18cc1d2ccfab3b58
#
_cell.length_a   1.000
_cell.length_b   1.000
_cell.length_c   1.000
_cell.angle_alpha   90.00
_cell.angle_beta   90.00
_cell.angle_gamma   90.00
#
_symmetry.space_group_name_H-M   'P 1'
#
loop_
_entity.id
_entity.type
_entity.pdbx_description
1 polymer ?
#
loop_
_entity_poly.entity_id
_entity_poly.type
_entity_poly.pdbx_seq_one_letter_code
_entity_poly.pdbx_strand_id
1 'polypeptide(L)'
;MINKKLIIIIVLLVGTSLAVIATRPPGIYKNLKVLPRNIPSKELNRIMVDEFTDGLGVNCAFCHAEDKLTHKPDYASDEKPEKNIARTMMGMTLGLNKKYFKLKHATIGDPTLVVSCTTCHNGTPHPNNAAGQ
;
A
#
# COMPACT_ATOMS: atom_id res chain seq x y z
N MET A 1 12.34 32.94 44.60
CA MET A 1 12.22 33.86 43.46
C MET A 1 12.77 33.17 42.22
N ILE A 2 11.93 32.83 41.25
CA ILE A 2 12.38 32.15 40.02
C ILE A 2 13.09 33.18 39.15
N ASN A 3 14.28 32.83 38.67
CA ASN A 3 15.11 33.74 37.87
C ASN A 3 14.45 33.97 36.49
N LYS A 4 14.13 35.24 36.16
CA LYS A 4 13.50 35.59 34.88
C LYS A 4 14.24 35.03 33.65
N LYS A 5 15.58 34.95 33.72
CA LYS A 5 16.42 34.35 32.65
C LYS A 5 16.17 32.85 32.51
N LEU A 6 15.94 32.17 33.62
CA LEU A 6 15.62 30.72 33.58
C LEU A 6 14.26 30.43 32.92
N ILE A 7 13.26 31.30 33.22
CA ILE A 7 11.94 31.19 32.58
C ILE A 7 12.03 31.40 31.06
N ILE A 8 12.79 32.37 30.62
CA ILE A 8 12.98 32.67 29.18
C ILE A 8 13.66 31.48 28.48
N ILE A 9 14.67 30.87 29.09
CA ILE A 9 15.37 29.71 28.52
C ILE A 9 14.42 28.49 28.42
N ILE A 10 13.61 28.26 29.44
CA ILE A 10 12.63 27.16 29.42
C ILE A 10 11.56 27.40 28.35
N VAL A 11 11.05 28.62 28.20
CA VAL A 11 10.06 28.97 27.18
C VAL A 11 10.65 28.82 25.76
N LEU A 12 11.90 29.19 25.54
CA LEU A 12 12.57 29.00 24.26
C LEU A 12 12.82 27.52 23.96
N LEU A 13 13.23 26.72 24.95
CA LEU A 13 13.43 25.29 24.78
C LEU A 13 12.11 24.55 24.50
N VAL A 14 11.02 24.91 25.16
CA VAL A 14 9.69 24.33 24.92
C VAL A 14 9.13 24.80 23.57
N GLY A 15 9.35 26.05 23.19
CA GLY A 15 8.94 26.60 21.89
C GLY A 15 9.61 25.93 20.70
N THR A 16 10.88 25.54 20.83
CA THR A 16 11.62 24.83 19.76
C THR A 16 11.22 23.36 19.65
N SER A 17 10.76 22.73 20.74
CA SER A 17 10.32 21.33 20.73
C SER A 17 8.95 21.12 20.04
N LEU A 18 8.09 22.16 20.00
CA LEU A 18 6.78 22.05 19.33
C LEU A 18 6.84 22.25 17.81
N ALA A 19 7.97 22.72 17.26
CA ALA A 19 8.09 23.03 15.83
C ALA A 19 8.44 21.85 14.93
N VAL A 20 8.68 20.65 15.47
CA VAL A 20 8.88 19.43 14.68
C VAL A 20 7.58 18.64 14.62
N ILE A 21 6.49 19.26 14.21
CA ILE A 21 5.42 18.52 13.56
C ILE A 21 5.99 18.18 12.18
N ALA A 22 6.51 16.95 12.06
CA ALA A 22 6.96 16.41 10.79
C ALA A 22 5.77 16.47 9.82
N THR A 23 5.71 17.52 9.01
CA THR A 23 4.83 17.57 7.85
C THR A 23 5.28 16.44 6.96
N ARG A 24 4.56 15.31 7.04
CA ARG A 24 4.77 14.19 6.11
C ARG A 24 4.62 14.75 4.70
N PRO A 25 5.61 14.62 3.83
CA PRO A 25 5.45 15.08 2.46
C PRO A 25 4.18 14.44 1.88
N PRO A 26 3.37 15.18 1.12
CA PRO A 26 2.20 14.61 0.46
C PRO A 26 2.67 13.39 -0.32
N GLY A 27 1.93 12.29 -0.19
CA GLY A 27 2.31 11.02 -0.81
C GLY A 27 2.59 11.21 -2.29
N ILE A 28 3.74 10.73 -2.74
CA ILE A 28 4.24 10.86 -4.13
C ILE A 28 3.27 10.20 -5.12
N TYR A 29 2.46 9.26 -4.63
CA TYR A 29 1.55 8.48 -5.46
C TYR A 29 0.11 8.99 -5.39
N LYS A 30 -0.48 9.13 -6.56
CA LYS A 30 -1.91 9.41 -6.70
C LYS A 30 -2.68 8.09 -6.64
N ASN A 31 -3.82 8.09 -5.97
CA ASN A 31 -4.81 7.01 -6.01
C ASN A 31 -4.42 5.69 -5.33
N LEU A 32 -3.52 5.69 -4.34
CA LEU A 32 -3.36 4.56 -3.43
C LEU A 32 -4.53 4.51 -2.44
N LYS A 33 -5.34 3.44 -2.47
CA LYS A 33 -6.54 3.28 -1.63
C LYS A 33 -6.37 2.24 -0.53
N VAL A 34 -5.56 1.22 -0.74
CA VAL A 34 -5.32 0.13 0.22
C VAL A 34 -3.89 0.18 0.75
N LEU A 35 -2.92 0.37 -0.12
CA LEU A 35 -1.52 0.52 0.26
C LEU A 35 -1.27 1.86 0.96
N PRO A 36 -0.28 1.95 1.87
CA PRO A 36 0.08 3.19 2.55
C PRO A 36 0.45 4.30 1.56
N ARG A 37 -0.08 5.50 1.75
CA ARG A 37 0.19 6.64 0.83
C ARG A 37 1.65 7.09 0.82
N ASN A 38 2.39 6.77 1.86
CA ASN A 38 3.80 7.09 2.04
C ASN A 38 4.73 5.90 1.78
N ILE A 39 4.24 4.87 1.09
CA ILE A 39 5.04 3.69 0.76
C ILE A 39 6.27 4.09 -0.07
N PRO A 40 7.48 3.58 0.25
CA PRO A 40 8.66 3.81 -0.58
C PRO A 40 8.50 3.22 -1.99
N SER A 41 9.07 3.88 -3.01
CA SER A 41 8.97 3.44 -4.42
C SER A 41 9.48 2.01 -4.63
N LYS A 42 10.58 1.66 -3.96
CA LYS A 42 11.16 0.31 -4.04
C LYS A 42 10.17 -0.74 -3.53
N GLU A 43 9.50 -0.45 -2.41
CA GLU A 43 8.54 -1.36 -1.80
C GLU A 43 7.26 -1.47 -2.62
N LEU A 44 6.75 -0.35 -3.14
CA LEU A 44 5.60 -0.38 -4.05
C LEU A 44 5.89 -1.23 -5.29
N ASN A 45 7.08 -1.03 -5.90
CA ASN A 45 7.47 -1.82 -7.07
C ASN A 45 7.60 -3.31 -6.72
N ARG A 46 8.18 -3.65 -5.58
CA ARG A 46 8.28 -5.03 -5.10
C ARG A 46 6.90 -5.66 -4.98
N ILE A 47 5.94 -4.99 -4.34
CA ILE A 47 4.57 -5.48 -4.22
C ILE A 47 3.93 -5.68 -5.60
N MET A 48 4.12 -4.74 -6.54
CA MET A 48 3.56 -4.86 -7.88
C MET A 48 4.15 -6.04 -8.65
N VAL A 49 5.43 -6.37 -8.44
CA VAL A 49 6.07 -7.53 -9.07
C VAL A 49 5.67 -8.82 -8.34
N ASP A 50 6.01 -8.93 -7.06
CA ASP A 50 5.90 -10.19 -6.32
C ASP A 50 4.44 -10.65 -6.14
N GLU A 51 3.56 -9.72 -5.73
CA GLU A 51 2.17 -10.09 -5.40
C GLU A 51 1.25 -10.09 -6.62
N PHE A 52 1.51 -9.23 -7.62
CA PHE A 52 0.61 -9.14 -8.78
C PHE A 52 1.19 -9.78 -10.03
N THR A 53 2.41 -9.42 -10.46
CA THR A 53 2.96 -10.03 -11.68
C THR A 53 3.23 -11.51 -11.48
N ASP A 54 3.96 -11.86 -10.44
CA ASP A 54 4.33 -13.25 -10.16
C ASP A 54 3.17 -14.02 -9.48
N GLY A 55 2.54 -13.39 -8.50
CA GLY A 55 1.46 -14.00 -7.72
C GLY A 55 0.19 -14.29 -8.52
N LEU A 56 -0.13 -13.47 -9.55
CA LEU A 56 -1.30 -13.63 -10.41
C LEU A 56 -0.95 -14.02 -11.84
N GLY A 57 0.32 -14.02 -12.24
CA GLY A 57 0.75 -14.32 -13.62
C GLY A 57 0.29 -13.28 -14.64
N VAL A 58 0.16 -12.01 -14.25
CA VAL A 58 -0.32 -10.92 -15.12
C VAL A 58 0.74 -9.85 -15.35
N ASN A 59 0.64 -9.13 -16.46
CA ASN A 59 1.49 -7.97 -16.72
C ASN A 59 0.86 -6.67 -16.17
N CYS A 60 1.63 -5.58 -16.17
CA CYS A 60 1.19 -4.28 -15.63
C CYS A 60 -0.07 -3.75 -16.34
N ALA A 61 -0.20 -3.99 -17.66
CA ALA A 61 -1.31 -3.52 -18.46
C ALA A 61 -2.64 -4.25 -18.17
N PHE A 62 -2.61 -5.35 -17.41
CA PHE A 62 -3.83 -6.03 -16.97
C PHE A 62 -4.67 -5.13 -16.05
N CYS A 63 -4.03 -4.42 -15.10
CA CYS A 63 -4.70 -3.56 -14.12
C CYS A 63 -4.50 -2.05 -14.38
N HIS A 64 -3.48 -1.65 -15.13
CA HIS A 64 -3.16 -0.25 -15.38
C HIS A 64 -3.47 0.14 -16.82
N ALA A 65 -4.21 1.25 -16.97
CA ALA A 65 -4.54 1.82 -18.27
C ALA A 65 -3.32 2.50 -18.90
N GLU A 66 -3.40 2.74 -20.20
CA GLU A 66 -2.46 3.56 -20.95
C GLU A 66 -3.05 4.96 -21.15
N ASP A 67 -2.24 5.99 -20.95
CA ASP A 67 -2.61 7.35 -21.28
C ASP A 67 -2.74 7.50 -22.79
N LYS A 68 -3.91 7.93 -23.27
CA LYS A 68 -4.26 7.95 -24.71
C LYS A 68 -3.44 8.94 -25.53
N LEU A 69 -2.82 9.94 -24.89
CA LEU A 69 -2.04 10.97 -25.57
C LEU A 69 -0.55 10.63 -25.61
N THR A 70 -0.03 10.11 -24.51
CA THR A 70 1.40 9.88 -24.33
C THR A 70 1.81 8.43 -24.55
N HIS A 71 0.85 7.51 -24.67
CA HIS A 71 1.07 6.06 -24.73
C HIS A 71 1.92 5.49 -23.59
N LYS A 72 1.94 6.19 -22.45
CA LYS A 72 2.63 5.74 -21.24
C LYS A 72 1.62 5.14 -20.26
N PRO A 73 2.06 4.22 -19.37
CA PRO A 73 1.18 3.67 -18.36
C PRO A 73 0.64 4.77 -17.43
N ASP A 74 -0.68 4.86 -17.33
CA ASP A 74 -1.34 5.67 -16.28
C ASP A 74 -1.63 4.80 -15.06
N TYR A 75 -0.64 4.75 -14.18
CA TYR A 75 -0.75 3.98 -12.93
C TYR A 75 -1.80 4.53 -11.97
N ALA A 76 -2.28 5.76 -12.15
CA ALA A 76 -3.28 6.37 -11.28
C ALA A 76 -4.72 6.14 -11.75
N SER A 77 -4.94 5.92 -13.04
CA SER A 77 -6.27 5.71 -13.63
C SER A 77 -7.00 4.52 -13.00
N ASP A 78 -8.30 4.66 -12.81
CA ASP A 78 -9.23 3.58 -12.42
C ASP A 78 -10.06 3.09 -13.62
N GLU A 79 -9.63 3.37 -14.86
CA GLU A 79 -10.34 2.98 -16.06
C GLU A 79 -10.52 1.46 -16.18
N LYS A 80 -9.55 0.68 -15.69
CA LYS A 80 -9.60 -0.78 -15.72
C LYS A 80 -10.29 -1.34 -14.48
N PRO A 81 -11.36 -2.11 -14.63
CA PRO A 81 -12.10 -2.70 -13.51
C PRO A 81 -11.25 -3.68 -12.68
N GLU A 82 -10.28 -4.36 -13.29
CA GLU A 82 -9.36 -5.29 -12.64
C GLU A 82 -8.60 -4.64 -11.49
N LYS A 83 -8.27 -3.36 -11.61
CA LYS A 83 -7.61 -2.58 -10.55
C LYS A 83 -8.47 -2.45 -9.29
N ASN A 84 -9.77 -2.23 -9.44
CA ASN A 84 -10.68 -2.15 -8.30
C ASN A 84 -10.97 -3.54 -7.72
N ILE A 85 -11.05 -4.56 -8.55
CA ILE A 85 -11.15 -5.96 -8.12
C ILE A 85 -9.93 -6.32 -7.27
N ALA A 86 -8.71 -6.01 -7.74
CA ALA A 86 -7.47 -6.23 -6.98
C ALA A 86 -7.49 -5.54 -5.61
N ARG A 87 -7.99 -4.30 -5.52
CA ARG A 87 -8.15 -3.59 -4.23
C ARG A 87 -9.10 -4.30 -3.28
N THR A 88 -10.20 -4.83 -3.81
CA THR A 88 -11.16 -5.62 -3.02
C THR A 88 -10.50 -6.89 -2.51
N MET A 89 -9.74 -7.61 -3.37
CA MET A 89 -8.98 -8.80 -2.98
C MET A 89 -7.91 -8.51 -1.93
N MET A 90 -7.17 -7.40 -2.06
CA MET A 90 -6.25 -6.95 -1.01
C MET A 90 -6.95 -6.76 0.34
N GLY A 91 -8.10 -6.08 0.33
CA GLY A 91 -8.91 -5.89 1.55
C GLY A 91 -9.38 -7.22 2.17
N MET A 92 -9.81 -8.16 1.33
CA MET A 92 -10.21 -9.50 1.76
C MET A 92 -9.01 -10.26 2.37
N THR A 93 -7.87 -10.28 1.71
CA THR A 93 -6.64 -10.94 2.18
C THR A 93 -6.23 -10.42 3.55
N LEU A 94 -6.17 -9.09 3.72
CA LEU A 94 -5.86 -8.47 5.02
C LEU A 94 -6.93 -8.77 6.07
N GLY A 95 -8.19 -8.80 5.67
CA GLY A 95 -9.31 -9.17 6.55
C GLY A 95 -9.21 -10.60 7.07
N LEU A 96 -8.84 -11.56 6.22
CA LEU A 96 -8.63 -12.97 6.60
C LEU A 96 -7.47 -13.09 7.59
N ASN A 97 -6.33 -12.46 7.29
CA ASN A 97 -5.16 -12.48 8.17
C ASN A 97 -5.47 -11.86 9.54
N LYS A 98 -6.18 -10.73 9.56
CA LYS A 98 -6.58 -10.07 10.80
C LYS A 98 -7.56 -10.92 11.62
N LYS A 99 -8.61 -11.46 10.98
CA LYS A 99 -9.70 -12.16 11.66
C LYS A 99 -9.27 -13.52 12.19
N TYR A 100 -8.61 -14.30 11.37
CA TYR A 100 -8.34 -15.71 11.67
C TYR A 100 -6.93 -15.92 12.22
N PHE A 101 -5.93 -15.16 11.77
CA PHE A 101 -4.54 -15.29 12.19
C PHE A 101 -4.05 -14.20 13.15
N LYS A 102 -4.94 -13.25 13.52
CA LYS A 102 -4.67 -12.19 14.50
C LYS A 102 -3.56 -11.20 14.08
N LEU A 103 -3.26 -11.12 12.80
CA LEU A 103 -2.28 -10.17 12.24
C LEU A 103 -2.93 -8.79 12.07
N LYS A 104 -2.88 -7.96 13.12
CA LYS A 104 -3.63 -6.69 13.17
C LYS A 104 -3.05 -5.57 12.30
N HIS A 105 -1.74 -5.60 12.04
CA HIS A 105 -1.00 -4.50 11.40
C HIS A 105 -0.27 -4.92 10.11
N ALA A 106 -0.54 -6.12 9.62
CA ALA A 106 0.04 -6.60 8.38
C ALA A 106 -0.43 -5.76 7.18
N THR A 107 0.44 -5.59 6.22
CA THR A 107 0.19 -4.93 4.94
C THR A 107 0.37 -5.93 3.79
N ILE A 108 -0.14 -5.61 2.61
CA ILE A 108 0.12 -6.43 1.42
C ILE A 108 1.63 -6.45 1.14
N GLY A 109 2.17 -7.61 0.83
CA GLY A 109 3.61 -7.84 0.65
C GLY A 109 4.38 -8.06 1.95
N ASP A 110 3.71 -8.06 3.10
CA ASP A 110 4.33 -8.43 4.38
C ASP A 110 4.64 -9.94 4.38
N PRO A 111 5.91 -10.35 4.59
CA PRO A 111 6.28 -11.76 4.59
C PRO A 111 5.66 -12.56 5.74
N THR A 112 5.06 -11.90 6.73
CA THR A 112 4.36 -12.56 7.85
C THR A 112 2.92 -12.95 7.52
N LEU A 113 2.40 -12.56 6.35
CA LEU A 113 1.05 -12.96 5.93
C LEU A 113 0.95 -14.49 5.84
N VAL A 114 -0.05 -15.05 6.52
CA VAL A 114 -0.38 -16.48 6.43
C VAL A 114 -1.16 -16.78 5.14
N VAL A 115 -2.03 -15.84 4.75
CA VAL A 115 -2.73 -15.89 3.46
C VAL A 115 -2.22 -14.72 2.62
N SER A 116 -1.67 -15.01 1.44
CA SER A 116 -1.20 -14.05 0.43
C SER A 116 -2.00 -14.17 -0.86
N CYS A 117 -1.67 -13.38 -1.87
CA CYS A 117 -2.28 -13.48 -3.20
C CYS A 117 -2.04 -14.88 -3.81
N THR A 118 -0.81 -15.38 -3.71
CA THR A 118 -0.42 -16.69 -4.23
C THR A 118 -1.13 -17.87 -3.57
N THR A 119 -1.57 -17.72 -2.31
CA THR A 119 -2.29 -18.78 -1.58
C THR A 119 -3.56 -19.23 -2.31
N CYS A 120 -4.26 -18.30 -2.97
CA CYS A 120 -5.49 -18.61 -3.71
C CYS A 120 -5.27 -18.61 -5.23
N HIS A 121 -4.41 -17.72 -5.74
CA HIS A 121 -4.24 -17.50 -7.18
C HIS A 121 -3.20 -18.43 -7.81
N ASN A 122 -2.15 -18.81 -7.08
CA ASN A 122 -1.11 -19.74 -7.54
C ASN A 122 -0.61 -19.42 -8.97
N GLY A 123 -0.30 -18.15 -9.23
CA GLY A 123 0.23 -17.68 -10.52
C GLY A 123 -0.83 -17.51 -11.62
N THR A 124 -2.12 -17.47 -11.30
CA THR A 124 -3.19 -17.21 -12.26
C THR A 124 -4.14 -16.10 -11.80
N PRO A 125 -4.65 -15.24 -12.72
CA PRO A 125 -5.52 -14.12 -12.34
C PRO A 125 -6.87 -14.57 -11.78
N HIS A 126 -7.28 -15.78 -12.11
CA HIS A 126 -8.49 -16.41 -11.59
C HIS A 126 -8.10 -17.70 -10.86
N PRO A 127 -8.46 -17.84 -9.56
CA PRO A 127 -8.24 -19.08 -8.86
C PRO A 127 -8.89 -20.25 -9.64
N ASN A 128 -8.15 -21.33 -9.84
CA ASN A 128 -8.69 -22.51 -10.48
C ASN A 128 -9.83 -23.04 -9.61
N ASN A 129 -11.06 -22.88 -10.05
CA ASN A 129 -12.19 -23.57 -9.46
C ASN A 129 -12.05 -25.05 -9.83
N ALA A 130 -11.59 -25.87 -8.88
CA ALA A 130 -11.56 -27.33 -9.01
C ALA A 130 -12.97 -27.94 -9.20
N ALA A 131 -14.01 -27.13 -9.33
CA ALA A 131 -15.41 -27.51 -9.48
C ALA A 131 -15.88 -27.54 -10.94
N GLY A 132 -14.99 -27.67 -11.91
CA GLY A 132 -15.32 -27.58 -13.34
C GLY A 132 -14.53 -28.55 -14.24
N GLN A 133 -14.10 -29.72 -13.74
CA GLN A 133 -13.65 -30.83 -14.58
C GLN A 133 -14.54 -32.03 -14.40
#